data_f07163ba1b5026315268fd30dd75dfe6
#
_entry.id   f07163ba1b5026315268fd30dd75dfe6
#
_cell.length_a   1.000
_cell.length_b   1.000
_cell.length_c   1.000
_cell.angle_alpha   90.00
_cell.angle_beta   90.00
_cell.angle_gamma   90.00
#
_symmetry.space_group_name_H-M   'P 1'
#
loop_
_entity.id
_entity.type
_entity.pdbx_description
1 polymer ?
#
loop_
_entity_poly.entity_id
_entity_poly.type
_entity_poly.pdbx_seq_one_letter_code
_entity_poly.pdbx_strand_id
1 'polypeptide(L)'
;MRGSISARDLDDAVASLRGLGGDLPNKVLADALNHTANQANQALVGEIGQVFDRPTPFTRNAIRILHATSIRLEAALWVKDEKDHASKGQAPEDWVAPQVFGGPRVDKASERNLRARGILPAGMFVVPAEGARLDQYGNMSRGQMIQILSGLGALEYRAGFKGNATQSARSLARGHQLAYFVMHRGCRPIGIAERRGRTLTMVLAFVRQPQYRVRFQFHEVVRRVAEDDARLEANIERALAKALR
;
A
#
# COMPACT_ATOMS: atom_id res chain seq x y z
N MET A 1 2.36 -3.58 10.81
CA MET A 1 1.77 -2.44 11.57
C MET A 1 0.38 -2.83 12.04
N ARG A 2 0.10 -2.80 13.33
CA ARG A 2 -1.15 -3.31 13.92
C ARG A 2 -1.66 -2.35 14.98
N GLY A 3 -2.98 -2.08 15.00
CA GLY A 3 -3.71 -1.47 16.11
C GLY A 3 -4.77 -2.45 16.60
N SER A 4 -4.95 -2.60 17.91
CA SER A 4 -5.93 -3.49 18.51
C SER A 4 -6.98 -2.73 19.30
N ILE A 5 -8.18 -3.27 19.36
CA ILE A 5 -9.33 -2.76 20.11
C ILE A 5 -9.82 -3.91 20.98
N SER A 6 -9.87 -3.70 22.28
CA SER A 6 -10.30 -4.70 23.25
C SER A 6 -11.31 -4.11 24.25
N ALA A 7 -12.07 -4.96 24.91
CA ALA A 7 -13.08 -4.57 25.90
C ALA A 7 -12.51 -4.51 27.34
N ARG A 8 -11.19 -4.35 27.52
CA ARG A 8 -10.55 -4.43 28.85
C ARG A 8 -10.98 -3.33 29.81
N ASP A 9 -11.38 -2.16 29.28
CA ASP A 9 -11.67 -0.97 30.07
C ASP A 9 -13.17 -0.75 30.30
N LEU A 10 -14.01 -1.77 30.02
CA LEU A 10 -15.47 -1.71 30.10
C LEU A 10 -16.03 -2.67 31.13
N ASP A 11 -15.43 -2.74 32.31
CA ASP A 11 -15.78 -3.70 33.33
C ASP A 11 -17.25 -3.61 33.74
N ASP A 12 -17.85 -2.41 33.81
CA ASP A 12 -19.25 -2.20 34.21
C ASP A 12 -20.24 -2.70 33.13
N ALA A 13 -19.97 -2.39 31.86
CA ALA A 13 -20.80 -2.88 30.75
C ALA A 13 -20.68 -4.40 30.59
N VAL A 14 -19.46 -4.95 30.75
CA VAL A 14 -19.21 -6.38 30.77
C VAL A 14 -19.91 -7.08 31.95
N ALA A 15 -19.89 -6.48 33.14
CA ALA A 15 -20.58 -7.00 34.33
C ALA A 15 -22.10 -7.04 34.12
N SER A 16 -22.68 -5.99 33.54
CA SER A 16 -24.11 -5.93 33.22
C SER A 16 -24.52 -6.99 32.20
N LEU A 17 -23.69 -7.28 31.23
CA LEU A 17 -23.93 -8.32 30.21
C LEU A 17 -23.78 -9.75 30.77
N ARG A 18 -22.89 -9.97 31.74
CA ARG A 18 -22.69 -11.29 32.37
C ARG A 18 -23.94 -11.86 33.06
N GLY A 19 -24.89 -11.00 33.44
CA GLY A 19 -26.19 -11.41 33.97
C GLY A 19 -27.11 -12.11 32.96
N LEU A 20 -26.81 -12.05 31.64
CA LEU A 20 -27.66 -12.59 30.59
C LEU A 20 -27.49 -14.11 30.31
N GLY A 21 -26.52 -14.76 30.93
CA GLY A 21 -26.27 -16.20 30.82
C GLY A 21 -25.76 -16.66 29.46
N GLY A 22 -25.05 -17.79 29.42
CA GLY A 22 -24.57 -18.44 28.20
C GLY A 22 -23.54 -17.61 27.42
N ASP A 23 -23.46 -17.83 26.09
CA ASP A 23 -22.53 -17.19 25.16
C ASP A 23 -22.98 -15.79 24.68
N LEU A 24 -24.19 -15.36 25.08
CA LEU A 24 -24.78 -14.12 24.58
C LEU A 24 -23.94 -12.89 24.85
N PRO A 25 -23.39 -12.69 26.07
CA PRO A 25 -22.54 -11.54 26.38
C PRO A 25 -21.32 -11.45 25.45
N ASN A 26 -20.64 -12.57 25.25
CA ASN A 26 -19.45 -12.60 24.39
C ASN A 26 -19.77 -12.34 22.91
N LYS A 27 -20.93 -12.78 22.43
CA LYS A 27 -21.39 -12.47 21.06
C LYS A 27 -21.71 -10.98 20.91
N VAL A 28 -22.38 -10.37 21.90
CA VAL A 28 -22.67 -8.93 21.92
C VAL A 28 -21.38 -8.11 21.93
N LEU A 29 -20.42 -8.46 22.80
CA LEU A 29 -19.12 -7.77 22.85
C LEU A 29 -18.33 -7.92 21.57
N ALA A 30 -18.29 -9.12 20.97
CA ALA A 30 -17.63 -9.34 19.70
C ALA A 30 -18.25 -8.50 18.57
N ASP A 31 -19.59 -8.40 18.50
CA ASP A 31 -20.29 -7.59 17.50
C ASP A 31 -20.01 -6.09 17.70
N ALA A 32 -20.00 -5.61 18.96
CA ALA A 32 -19.65 -4.23 19.31
C ALA A 32 -18.20 -3.89 18.91
N LEU A 33 -17.22 -4.74 19.27
CA LEU A 33 -15.81 -4.56 18.91
C LEU A 33 -15.63 -4.57 17.40
N ASN A 34 -16.31 -5.42 16.68
CA ASN A 34 -16.25 -5.48 15.22
C ASN A 34 -16.84 -4.21 14.59
N HIS A 35 -17.91 -3.68 15.17
CA HIS A 35 -18.48 -2.43 14.69
C HIS A 35 -17.53 -1.26 14.95
N THR A 36 -16.91 -1.18 16.12
CA THR A 36 -15.88 -0.18 16.45
C THR A 36 -14.67 -0.29 15.51
N ALA A 37 -14.21 -1.52 15.21
CA ALA A 37 -13.12 -1.75 14.25
C ALA A 37 -13.49 -1.27 12.83
N ASN A 38 -14.73 -1.47 12.40
CA ASN A 38 -15.20 -0.95 11.11
C ASN A 38 -15.23 0.59 11.10
N GLN A 39 -15.64 1.24 12.21
CA GLN A 39 -15.58 2.70 12.34
C GLN A 39 -14.14 3.21 12.30
N ALA A 40 -13.20 2.54 12.98
CA ALA A 40 -11.78 2.86 12.91
C ALA A 40 -11.21 2.71 11.48
N ASN A 41 -11.61 1.66 10.78
CA ASN A 41 -11.23 1.50 9.37
C ASN A 41 -11.77 2.62 8.48
N GLN A 42 -13.02 3.04 8.67
CA GLN A 42 -13.60 4.16 7.93
C GLN A 42 -12.85 5.47 8.22
N ALA A 43 -12.47 5.72 9.48
CA ALA A 43 -11.68 6.87 9.85
C ALA A 43 -10.28 6.85 9.20
N LEU A 44 -9.62 5.69 9.17
CA LEU A 44 -8.33 5.51 8.48
C LEU A 44 -8.45 5.72 6.96
N VAL A 45 -9.50 5.21 6.33
CA VAL A 45 -9.77 5.44 4.89
C VAL A 45 -10.02 6.92 4.61
N GLY A 46 -10.72 7.61 5.52
CA GLY A 46 -10.92 9.06 5.46
C GLY A 46 -9.58 9.82 5.52
N GLU A 47 -8.72 9.48 6.46
CA GLU A 47 -7.40 10.09 6.59
C GLU A 47 -6.48 9.79 5.39
N ILE A 48 -6.52 8.56 4.86
CA ILE A 48 -5.83 8.22 3.60
C ILE A 48 -6.25 9.18 2.48
N GLY A 49 -7.53 9.52 2.40
CA GLY A 49 -8.06 10.47 1.41
C GLY A 49 -7.55 11.91 1.59
N GLN A 50 -7.20 12.31 2.82
CA GLN A 50 -6.68 13.63 3.15
C GLN A 50 -5.15 13.73 2.99
N VAL A 51 -4.44 12.67 3.37
CA VAL A 51 -2.97 12.64 3.44
C VAL A 51 -2.34 12.33 2.08
N PHE A 52 -2.95 11.45 1.29
CA PHE A 52 -2.41 11.02 0.00
C PHE A 52 -3.09 11.78 -1.16
N ASP A 53 -2.28 12.30 -2.07
CA ASP A 53 -2.79 12.88 -3.31
C ASP A 53 -3.40 11.77 -4.18
N ARG A 54 -4.68 11.92 -4.50
CA ARG A 54 -5.43 11.00 -5.38
C ARG A 54 -5.19 9.51 -5.08
N PRO A 55 -5.50 9.02 -3.84
CA PRO A 55 -5.22 7.63 -3.47
C PRO A 55 -6.03 6.66 -4.35
N THR A 56 -5.34 5.63 -4.85
CA THR A 56 -5.97 4.57 -5.65
C THR A 56 -6.94 3.74 -4.79
N PRO A 57 -7.89 3.00 -5.41
CA PRO A 57 -8.68 2.01 -4.68
C PRO A 57 -7.83 0.99 -3.93
N PHE A 58 -6.67 0.60 -4.50
CA PHE A 58 -5.71 -0.28 -3.82
C PHE A 58 -5.15 0.36 -2.55
N THR A 59 -4.84 1.67 -2.58
CA THR A 59 -4.38 2.42 -1.40
C THR A 59 -5.46 2.51 -0.32
N ARG A 60 -6.71 2.79 -0.71
CA ARG A 60 -7.84 2.86 0.22
C ARG A 60 -8.17 1.51 0.87
N ASN A 61 -7.91 0.41 0.16
CA ASN A 61 -8.09 -0.96 0.63
C ASN A 61 -6.82 -1.56 1.27
N ALA A 62 -5.85 -0.71 1.66
CA ALA A 62 -4.60 -1.18 2.26
C ALA A 62 -4.76 -1.70 3.69
N ILE A 63 -5.89 -1.42 4.35
CA ILE A 63 -6.17 -1.84 5.72
C ILE A 63 -6.94 -3.16 5.72
N ARG A 64 -6.60 -4.02 6.67
CA ARG A 64 -7.32 -5.27 6.96
C ARG A 64 -7.80 -5.27 8.40
N ILE A 65 -8.98 -5.84 8.62
CA ILE A 65 -9.56 -6.03 9.95
C ILE A 65 -9.49 -7.51 10.29
N LEU A 66 -9.00 -7.83 11.48
CA LEU A 66 -9.20 -9.09 12.14
C LEU A 66 -10.39 -8.93 13.08
N HIS A 67 -11.45 -9.66 12.79
CA HIS A 67 -12.67 -9.58 13.58
C HIS A 67 -12.55 -10.31 14.92
N ALA A 68 -13.15 -9.73 15.95
CA ALA A 68 -13.37 -10.38 17.22
C ALA A 68 -14.37 -11.55 17.06
N THR A 69 -14.22 -12.54 17.89
CA THR A 69 -15.15 -13.68 18.01
C THR A 69 -15.57 -13.85 19.46
N SER A 70 -16.63 -14.62 19.75
CA SER A 70 -17.07 -14.90 21.11
C SER A 70 -15.99 -15.57 21.98
N ILE A 71 -15.01 -16.23 21.36
CA ILE A 71 -13.88 -16.86 22.05
C ILE A 71 -12.73 -15.86 22.22
N ARG A 72 -12.53 -14.96 21.28
CA ARG A 72 -11.48 -13.95 21.29
C ARG A 72 -12.08 -12.55 21.16
N LEU A 73 -12.21 -11.87 22.27
CA LEU A 73 -12.77 -10.50 22.37
C LEU A 73 -11.69 -9.45 22.06
N GLU A 74 -11.10 -9.55 20.89
CA GLU A 74 -10.13 -8.59 20.35
C GLU A 74 -10.37 -8.43 18.86
N ALA A 75 -10.63 -7.22 18.39
CA ALA A 75 -10.55 -6.85 17.00
C ALA A 75 -9.22 -6.14 16.73
N ALA A 76 -8.64 -6.32 15.55
CA ALA A 76 -7.38 -5.67 15.20
C ALA A 76 -7.41 -5.14 13.76
N LEU A 77 -6.72 -4.02 13.55
CA LEU A 77 -6.50 -3.45 12.23
C LEU A 77 -5.00 -3.45 11.93
N TRP A 78 -4.64 -3.79 10.69
CA TRP A 78 -3.26 -3.66 10.22
C TRP A 78 -3.20 -3.31 8.74
N VAL A 79 -2.07 -2.76 8.33
CA VAL A 79 -1.77 -2.55 6.92
C VAL A 79 -1.38 -3.88 6.32
N LYS A 80 -1.99 -4.24 5.18
CA LYS A 80 -1.72 -5.49 4.47
C LYS A 80 -0.25 -5.65 4.14
N ASP A 81 0.30 -6.79 4.48
CA ASP A 81 1.67 -7.21 4.21
C ASP A 81 1.74 -8.20 3.01
N GLU A 82 2.92 -8.77 2.75
CA GLU A 82 3.11 -9.76 1.68
C GLU A 82 2.27 -11.03 1.89
N LYS A 83 1.97 -11.41 3.14
CA LYS A 83 1.16 -12.60 3.47
C LYS A 83 -0.30 -12.43 3.11
N ASP A 84 -0.77 -11.19 3.02
CA ASP A 84 -2.14 -10.84 2.63
C ASP A 84 -2.38 -10.91 1.11
N HIS A 85 -1.50 -11.59 0.35
CA HIS A 85 -1.61 -11.82 -1.10
C HIS A 85 -1.81 -10.54 -1.92
N ALA A 86 -0.96 -9.54 -1.73
CA ALA A 86 -0.82 -8.45 -2.71
C ALA A 86 -0.28 -9.05 -4.02
N SER A 87 -1.15 -9.71 -4.76
CA SER A 87 -0.85 -10.70 -5.80
C SER A 87 -0.06 -10.19 -6.99
N LYS A 88 0.18 -8.89 -7.15
CA LYS A 88 0.85 -8.34 -8.34
C LYS A 88 1.58 -7.02 -8.10
N GLY A 89 1.98 -6.71 -6.89
CA GLY A 89 2.63 -5.43 -6.59
C GLY A 89 3.46 -5.49 -5.31
N GLN A 90 3.97 -4.35 -4.91
CA GLN A 90 4.61 -4.16 -3.63
C GLN A 90 3.53 -4.20 -2.53
N ALA A 91 3.83 -4.84 -1.40
CA ALA A 91 2.90 -4.88 -0.27
C ALA A 91 2.54 -3.46 0.20
N PRO A 92 1.28 -3.17 0.59
CA PRO A 92 0.91 -1.87 1.12
C PRO A 92 1.81 -1.40 2.27
N GLU A 93 2.24 -2.29 3.15
CA GLU A 93 3.13 -1.97 4.27
C GLU A 93 4.42 -1.30 3.82
N ASP A 94 5.03 -1.75 2.72
CA ASP A 94 6.31 -1.24 2.20
C ASP A 94 6.29 0.26 1.87
N TRP A 95 5.14 0.79 1.43
CA TRP A 95 5.04 2.20 1.05
C TRP A 95 4.20 3.03 2.04
N VAL A 96 3.38 2.38 2.89
CA VAL A 96 2.66 3.05 3.99
C VAL A 96 3.56 3.27 5.19
N ALA A 97 4.40 2.30 5.57
CA ALA A 97 5.25 2.40 6.75
C ALA A 97 6.10 3.68 6.79
N PRO A 98 6.76 4.13 5.69
CA PRO A 98 7.47 5.41 5.68
C PRO A 98 6.57 6.63 5.92
N GLN A 99 5.28 6.54 5.66
CA GLN A 99 4.33 7.63 5.90
C GLN A 99 3.87 7.68 7.36
N VAL A 100 3.94 6.55 8.08
CA VAL A 100 3.58 6.44 9.50
C VAL A 100 4.77 6.68 10.41
N PHE A 101 5.94 6.13 10.07
CA PHE A 101 7.14 6.18 10.92
C PHE A 101 8.18 7.21 10.43
N GLY A 102 8.00 7.74 9.23
CA GLY A 102 9.03 8.53 8.57
C GLY A 102 10.14 7.66 7.98
N GLY A 103 11.15 8.33 7.40
CA GLY A 103 12.33 7.66 6.90
C GLY A 103 12.28 7.27 5.41
N PRO A 104 13.19 6.40 4.96
CA PRO A 104 13.30 6.01 3.56
C PRO A 104 12.24 4.98 3.17
N ARG A 105 11.87 4.94 1.90
CA ARG A 105 11.09 3.84 1.34
C ARG A 105 12.00 2.70 0.87
N VAL A 106 11.47 1.51 0.81
CA VAL A 106 12.13 0.34 0.22
C VAL A 106 12.17 0.41 -1.32
N ASP A 107 13.09 -0.32 -1.94
CA ASP A 107 13.21 -0.43 -3.39
C ASP A 107 11.98 -1.09 -4.01
N LYS A 108 11.47 -0.50 -5.08
CA LYS A 108 10.46 -1.15 -5.93
C LYS A 108 11.12 -2.30 -6.72
N ALA A 109 10.33 -3.30 -7.12
CA ALA A 109 10.83 -4.40 -7.96
C ALA A 109 11.52 -3.89 -9.24
N SER A 110 10.97 -2.85 -9.89
CA SER A 110 11.60 -2.21 -11.05
C SER A 110 12.96 -1.59 -10.75
N GLU A 111 13.14 -1.00 -9.57
CA GLU A 111 14.42 -0.42 -9.15
C GLU A 111 15.45 -1.50 -8.86
N ARG A 112 15.04 -2.60 -8.20
CA ARG A 112 15.91 -3.78 -8.00
C ARG A 112 16.39 -4.35 -9.34
N ASN A 113 15.49 -4.46 -10.31
CA ASN A 113 15.82 -4.97 -11.66
C ASN A 113 16.79 -4.06 -12.40
N LEU A 114 16.56 -2.74 -12.38
CA LEU A 114 17.49 -1.76 -12.99
C LEU A 114 18.86 -1.76 -12.29
N ARG A 115 18.87 -1.93 -10.96
CA ARG A 115 20.10 -2.01 -10.17
C ARG A 115 20.90 -3.28 -10.47
N ALA A 116 20.22 -4.43 -10.57
CA ALA A 116 20.83 -5.71 -10.94
C ALA A 116 21.50 -5.67 -12.34
N ARG A 117 21.02 -4.80 -13.20
CA ARG A 117 21.62 -4.55 -14.53
C ARG A 117 22.69 -3.45 -14.55
N GLY A 118 23.03 -2.87 -13.39
CA GLY A 118 23.99 -1.78 -13.31
C GLY A 118 23.50 -0.44 -13.89
N ILE A 119 22.20 -0.32 -14.21
CA ILE A 119 21.60 0.88 -14.81
C ILE A 119 21.32 1.92 -13.72
N LEU A 120 20.74 1.52 -12.60
CA LEU A 120 20.43 2.37 -11.48
C LEU A 120 21.55 2.27 -10.43
N PRO A 121 22.28 3.34 -10.13
CA PRO A 121 23.35 3.32 -9.12
C PRO A 121 22.81 3.02 -7.73
N ALA A 122 23.69 2.52 -6.85
CA ALA A 122 23.39 2.31 -5.44
C ALA A 122 22.94 3.63 -4.79
N GLY A 123 21.94 3.57 -3.90
CA GLY A 123 21.39 4.74 -3.21
C GLY A 123 20.56 5.69 -4.08
N MET A 124 20.39 5.36 -5.37
CA MET A 124 19.51 6.11 -6.27
C MET A 124 18.17 5.40 -6.45
N PHE A 125 17.13 6.18 -6.69
CA PHE A 125 15.74 5.75 -6.86
C PHE A 125 15.18 6.35 -8.16
N VAL A 126 14.08 5.79 -8.67
CA VAL A 126 13.44 6.32 -9.87
C VAL A 126 12.15 7.07 -9.53
N VAL A 127 11.94 8.19 -10.20
CA VAL A 127 10.67 8.93 -10.20
C VAL A 127 10.23 9.17 -11.65
N PRO A 128 8.91 9.22 -11.91
CA PRO A 128 8.40 9.62 -13.21
C PRO A 128 8.91 11.00 -13.60
N ALA A 129 9.27 11.17 -14.85
CA ALA A 129 9.67 12.44 -15.46
C ALA A 129 8.64 12.85 -16.51
N GLU A 130 8.91 13.93 -17.26
CA GLU A 130 7.98 14.55 -18.21
C GLU A 130 7.37 13.57 -19.22
N GLY A 131 8.17 12.63 -19.74
CA GLY A 131 7.71 11.61 -20.70
C GLY A 131 6.97 10.41 -20.08
N ALA A 132 6.77 10.39 -18.78
CA ALA A 132 6.04 9.32 -18.12
C ALA A 132 4.54 9.38 -18.43
N ARG A 133 3.96 8.26 -18.81
CA ARG A 133 2.50 8.14 -18.98
C ARG A 133 1.88 7.83 -17.64
N LEU A 134 1.27 8.85 -17.04
CA LEU A 134 0.62 8.75 -15.75
C LEU A 134 -0.87 8.44 -15.91
N ASP A 135 -1.39 7.65 -14.98
CA ASP A 135 -2.83 7.44 -14.84
C ASP A 135 -3.50 8.62 -14.09
N GLN A 136 -4.82 8.54 -13.91
CA GLN A 136 -5.59 9.55 -13.18
C GLN A 136 -5.16 9.75 -11.73
N TYR A 137 -4.42 8.81 -11.17
CA TYR A 137 -3.88 8.84 -9.80
C TYR A 137 -2.43 9.36 -9.75
N GLY A 138 -1.85 9.71 -10.89
CA GLY A 138 -0.46 10.14 -10.98
C GLY A 138 0.57 8.99 -10.95
N ASN A 139 0.13 7.75 -11.10
CA ASN A 139 1.03 6.60 -11.15
C ASN A 139 1.45 6.32 -12.59
N MET A 140 2.71 5.91 -12.75
CA MET A 140 3.20 5.47 -14.04
C MET A 140 2.53 4.17 -14.47
N SER A 141 2.11 4.08 -15.74
CA SER A 141 1.45 2.89 -16.26
C SER A 141 2.39 1.67 -16.21
N ARG A 142 1.83 0.54 -15.74
CA ARG A 142 2.57 -0.73 -15.67
C ARG A 142 3.10 -1.15 -17.05
N GLY A 143 2.32 -0.91 -18.11
CA GLY A 143 2.72 -1.24 -19.48
C GLY A 143 3.98 -0.50 -19.92
N GLN A 144 4.07 0.81 -19.63
CA GLN A 144 5.26 1.59 -19.93
C GLN A 144 6.48 1.12 -19.11
N MET A 145 6.30 0.80 -17.81
CA MET A 145 7.39 0.28 -16.98
C MET A 145 7.94 -1.05 -17.55
N ILE A 146 7.05 -1.96 -17.97
CA ILE A 146 7.45 -3.23 -18.59
C ILE A 146 8.21 -2.97 -19.91
N GLN A 147 7.75 -2.03 -20.72
CA GLN A 147 8.44 -1.66 -21.96
C GLN A 147 9.85 -1.11 -21.69
N ILE A 148 10.01 -0.26 -20.69
CA ILE A 148 11.30 0.29 -20.26
C ILE A 148 12.24 -0.83 -19.81
N LEU A 149 11.80 -1.67 -18.87
CA LEU A 149 12.61 -2.75 -18.34
C LEU A 149 13.00 -3.76 -19.43
N SER A 150 12.06 -4.08 -20.30
CA SER A 150 12.30 -4.99 -21.44
C SER A 150 13.29 -4.38 -22.44
N GLY A 151 13.09 -3.11 -22.80
CA GLY A 151 13.97 -2.41 -23.75
C GLY A 151 15.42 -2.26 -23.25
N LEU A 152 15.60 -2.16 -21.93
CA LEU A 152 16.91 -2.08 -21.29
C LEU A 152 17.47 -3.46 -20.87
N GLY A 153 16.77 -4.55 -21.18
CA GLY A 153 17.15 -5.89 -20.76
C GLY A 153 17.14 -6.10 -19.25
N ALA A 154 16.39 -5.30 -18.52
CA ALA A 154 16.28 -5.32 -17.04
C ALA A 154 15.02 -6.04 -16.53
N LEU A 155 14.28 -6.74 -17.38
CA LEU A 155 13.15 -7.54 -16.98
C LEU A 155 13.65 -8.86 -16.38
N GLU A 156 13.17 -9.21 -15.17
CA GLU A 156 13.48 -10.51 -14.58
C GLU A 156 12.97 -11.66 -15.46
N TYR A 157 13.86 -12.57 -15.77
CA TYR A 157 13.49 -13.84 -16.37
C TYR A 157 12.95 -14.78 -15.27
N ARG A 158 11.64 -14.78 -15.07
CA ARG A 158 11.01 -15.97 -14.51
C ARG A 158 10.99 -17.03 -15.62
N ALA A 159 11.35 -18.27 -15.27
CA ALA A 159 11.39 -19.37 -16.22
C ALA A 159 10.14 -19.37 -17.13
N GLY A 160 10.33 -19.21 -18.44
CA GLY A 160 9.27 -19.16 -19.44
C GLY A 160 8.74 -17.77 -19.82
N PHE A 161 9.10 -16.67 -19.13
CA PHE A 161 8.67 -15.33 -19.48
C PHE A 161 9.77 -14.58 -20.25
N LYS A 162 9.63 -14.50 -21.58
CA LYS A 162 10.46 -13.61 -22.40
C LYS A 162 9.80 -12.24 -22.43
N GLY A 163 10.49 -11.18 -21.99
CA GLY A 163 10.02 -9.81 -22.15
C GLY A 163 9.73 -9.46 -23.62
N ASN A 164 8.82 -8.52 -23.85
CA ASN A 164 8.36 -8.12 -25.19
C ASN A 164 9.46 -7.51 -26.10
N ALA A 165 10.62 -7.14 -25.55
CA ALA A 165 11.79 -6.68 -26.30
C ALA A 165 12.75 -7.84 -26.50
N THR A 166 12.47 -8.68 -27.47
CA THR A 166 13.41 -9.71 -27.94
C THR A 166 14.17 -9.19 -29.13
N GLN A 167 15.33 -9.82 -29.46
CA GLN A 167 16.07 -9.55 -30.70
C GLN A 167 15.38 -10.15 -31.94
N SER A 168 14.13 -10.56 -31.87
CA SER A 168 13.36 -11.03 -32.99
C SER A 168 13.14 -9.90 -34.00
N ALA A 169 13.13 -10.22 -35.30
CA ALA A 169 12.88 -9.27 -36.38
C ALA A 169 11.59 -8.45 -36.14
N ARG A 170 10.56 -9.08 -35.57
CA ARG A 170 9.29 -8.43 -35.18
C ARG A 170 9.44 -7.41 -34.07
N SER A 171 10.27 -7.70 -33.04
CA SER A 171 10.55 -6.78 -31.93
C SER A 171 11.39 -5.59 -32.41
N LEU A 172 12.39 -5.85 -33.23
CA LEU A 172 13.23 -4.82 -33.85
C LEU A 172 12.42 -3.91 -34.79
N ALA A 173 11.53 -4.47 -35.61
CA ALA A 173 10.64 -3.71 -36.48
C ALA A 173 9.67 -2.80 -35.70
N ARG A 174 9.25 -3.20 -34.48
CA ARG A 174 8.44 -2.38 -33.58
C ARG A 174 9.23 -1.35 -32.78
N GLY A 175 10.55 -1.32 -32.90
CA GLY A 175 11.43 -0.34 -32.25
C GLY A 175 11.49 -0.43 -30.74
N HIS A 176 10.96 -1.49 -30.11
CA HIS A 176 10.88 -1.59 -28.63
C HIS A 176 12.25 -1.56 -27.96
N GLN A 177 13.28 -2.08 -28.61
CA GLN A 177 14.65 -2.16 -28.07
C GLN A 177 15.43 -0.86 -28.20
N LEU A 178 15.05 0.01 -29.15
CA LEU A 178 15.74 1.28 -29.43
C LEU A 178 15.01 2.49 -28.83
N ALA A 179 13.80 2.30 -28.29
CA ALA A 179 12.98 3.38 -27.78
C ALA A 179 13.51 3.94 -26.44
N TYR A 180 14.09 3.08 -25.60
CA TYR A 180 14.55 3.46 -24.26
C TYR A 180 16.05 3.31 -24.10
N PHE A 181 16.68 4.32 -23.49
CA PHE A 181 18.12 4.31 -23.21
C PHE A 181 18.43 5.12 -21.94
N VAL A 182 19.61 4.85 -21.36
CA VAL A 182 20.09 5.55 -20.16
C VAL A 182 20.70 6.89 -20.58
N MET A 183 20.19 7.97 -19.99
CA MET A 183 20.79 9.31 -20.14
C MET A 183 21.91 9.51 -19.13
N HIS A 184 23.00 10.10 -19.61
CA HIS A 184 24.16 10.45 -18.77
C HIS A 184 24.43 11.96 -18.80
N ARG A 185 24.96 12.48 -17.69
CA ARG A 185 25.61 13.77 -17.62
C ARG A 185 27.09 13.51 -17.28
N GLY A 186 27.96 13.60 -18.30
CA GLY A 186 29.30 13.03 -18.21
C GLY A 186 29.23 11.51 -18.01
N CYS A 187 29.95 10.98 -17.03
CA CYS A 187 29.94 9.56 -16.71
C CYS A 187 28.78 9.14 -15.78
N ARG A 188 27.97 10.09 -15.28
CA ARG A 188 26.91 9.78 -14.30
C ARG A 188 25.58 9.54 -14.98
N PRO A 189 24.91 8.40 -14.75
CA PRO A 189 23.56 8.18 -15.22
C PRO A 189 22.58 9.07 -14.44
N ILE A 190 21.68 9.77 -15.16
CA ILE A 190 20.74 10.73 -14.58
C ILE A 190 19.28 10.31 -14.77
N GLY A 191 19.00 9.33 -15.63
CA GLY A 191 17.65 8.89 -15.91
C GLY A 191 17.56 7.98 -17.12
N ILE A 192 16.33 7.67 -17.49
CA ILE A 192 15.99 6.89 -18.68
C ILE A 192 15.14 7.76 -19.60
N ALA A 193 15.50 7.84 -20.87
CA ALA A 193 14.77 8.58 -21.88
C ALA A 193 14.13 7.64 -22.91
N GLU A 194 13.04 8.12 -23.51
CA GLU A 194 12.38 7.54 -24.68
C GLU A 194 12.77 8.36 -25.93
N ARG A 195 13.12 7.66 -26.99
CA ARG A 195 13.31 8.26 -28.33
C ARG A 195 12.09 7.99 -29.17
N ARG A 196 11.49 9.04 -29.71
CA ARG A 196 10.42 8.98 -30.72
C ARG A 196 10.82 9.81 -31.92
N GLY A 197 11.28 9.12 -32.96
CA GLY A 197 11.84 9.80 -34.13
C GLY A 197 13.05 10.65 -33.74
N ARG A 198 12.94 11.97 -33.89
CA ARG A 198 13.98 12.94 -33.47
C ARG A 198 13.84 13.50 -32.08
N THR A 199 12.72 13.23 -31.39
CA THR A 199 12.45 13.75 -30.04
C THR A 199 12.99 12.80 -28.98
N LEU A 200 13.66 13.37 -27.99
CA LEU A 200 14.16 12.69 -26.79
C LEU A 200 13.45 13.27 -25.59
N THR A 201 12.78 12.41 -24.82
CA THR A 201 12.05 12.84 -23.62
C THR A 201 12.43 11.95 -22.44
N MET A 202 12.78 12.53 -21.31
CA MET A 202 13.09 11.76 -20.10
C MET A 202 11.79 11.17 -19.54
N VAL A 203 11.76 9.86 -19.35
CA VAL A 203 10.60 9.12 -18.79
C VAL A 203 10.78 8.74 -17.34
N LEU A 204 12.00 8.51 -16.90
CA LEU A 204 12.36 8.27 -15.49
C LEU A 204 13.58 9.11 -15.14
N ALA A 205 13.53 9.84 -14.05
CA ALA A 205 14.66 10.54 -13.46
C ALA A 205 15.24 9.74 -12.29
N PHE A 206 16.58 9.76 -12.16
CA PHE A 206 17.27 9.14 -11.02
C PHE A 206 17.46 10.20 -9.93
N VAL A 207 16.94 9.90 -8.76
CA VAL A 207 16.98 10.78 -7.58
C VAL A 207 17.67 10.07 -6.41
N ARG A 208 18.19 10.84 -5.45
CA ARG A 208 18.65 10.28 -4.19
C ARG A 208 17.50 9.65 -3.41
N GLN A 209 17.82 8.79 -2.46
CA GLN A 209 16.81 8.11 -1.63
C GLN A 209 15.83 9.12 -1.03
N PRO A 210 14.53 8.99 -1.35
CA PRO A 210 13.53 9.89 -0.77
C PRO A 210 13.40 9.62 0.73
N GLN A 211 13.36 10.71 1.51
CA GLN A 211 13.08 10.68 2.94
C GLN A 211 11.66 11.20 3.15
N TYR A 212 10.83 10.42 3.79
CA TYR A 212 9.44 10.79 4.07
C TYR A 212 9.33 11.33 5.49
N ARG A 213 8.47 12.32 5.66
CA ARG A 213 8.04 12.78 6.99
C ARG A 213 6.81 11.98 7.40
N VAL A 214 6.59 11.85 8.70
CA VAL A 214 5.36 11.30 9.25
C VAL A 214 4.18 12.15 8.77
N ARG A 215 3.20 11.52 8.13
CA ARG A 215 1.99 12.19 7.62
C ARG A 215 0.73 11.39 7.92
N PHE A 216 0.80 10.07 7.98
CA PHE A 216 -0.33 9.18 8.21
C PHE A 216 -0.36 8.73 9.66
N GLN A 217 -1.36 9.18 10.41
CA GLN A 217 -1.49 9.00 11.85
C GLN A 217 -2.21 7.66 12.19
N PHE A 218 -1.76 6.54 11.59
CA PHE A 218 -2.42 5.24 11.72
C PHE A 218 -2.75 4.87 13.17
N HIS A 219 -1.76 4.89 14.05
CA HIS A 219 -1.94 4.49 15.45
C HIS A 219 -2.82 5.46 16.23
N GLU A 220 -2.69 6.75 15.97
CA GLU A 220 -3.46 7.79 16.61
C GLU A 220 -4.95 7.71 16.27
N VAL A 221 -5.25 7.49 14.98
CA VAL A 221 -6.64 7.33 14.51
C VAL A 221 -7.29 6.10 15.12
N VAL A 222 -6.58 4.96 15.15
CA VAL A 222 -7.10 3.73 15.77
C VAL A 222 -7.32 3.95 17.26
N ARG A 223 -6.36 4.53 17.96
CA ARG A 223 -6.45 4.80 19.40
C ARG A 223 -7.63 5.72 19.73
N ARG A 224 -7.78 6.84 19.04
CA ARG A 224 -8.88 7.78 19.25
C ARG A 224 -10.26 7.13 19.09
N VAL A 225 -10.41 6.17 18.16
CA VAL A 225 -11.68 5.45 17.99
C VAL A 225 -11.85 4.36 19.06
N ALA A 226 -10.75 3.73 19.47
CA ALA A 226 -10.75 2.66 20.47
C ALA A 226 -11.00 3.16 21.88
N GLU A 227 -10.49 4.36 22.22
CA GLU A 227 -10.62 5.02 23.53
C GLU A 227 -11.85 5.94 23.62
N ASP A 228 -12.75 5.91 22.65
CA ASP A 228 -14.03 6.64 22.69
C ASP A 228 -15.08 5.78 23.40
N ASP A 229 -15.16 5.91 24.72
CA ASP A 229 -16.05 5.12 25.59
C ASP A 229 -17.52 5.27 25.19
N ALA A 230 -17.98 6.49 24.92
CA ALA A 230 -19.36 6.75 24.52
C ALA A 230 -19.73 6.04 23.21
N ARG A 231 -18.78 5.96 22.29
CA ARG A 231 -18.94 5.21 21.03
C ARG A 231 -19.02 3.72 21.27
N LEU A 232 -18.18 3.19 22.12
CA LEU A 232 -18.14 1.77 22.42
C LEU A 232 -19.41 1.34 23.19
N GLU A 233 -19.88 2.14 24.14
CA GLU A 233 -21.17 1.94 24.81
C GLU A 233 -22.33 1.89 23.82
N ALA A 234 -22.44 2.87 22.92
CA ALA A 234 -23.46 2.89 21.87
C ALA A 234 -23.40 1.65 20.95
N ASN A 235 -22.17 1.17 20.67
CA ASN A 235 -21.99 -0.06 19.88
C ASN A 235 -22.42 -1.32 20.64
N ILE A 236 -22.22 -1.37 21.98
CA ILE A 236 -22.70 -2.45 22.85
C ILE A 236 -24.23 -2.45 22.90
N GLU A 237 -24.85 -1.30 23.15
CA GLU A 237 -26.32 -1.17 23.16
C GLU A 237 -26.94 -1.63 21.83
N ARG A 238 -26.37 -1.20 20.72
CA ARG A 238 -26.79 -1.62 19.38
C ARG A 238 -26.66 -3.14 19.18
N ALA A 239 -25.54 -3.73 19.59
CA ALA A 239 -25.31 -5.16 19.47
C ALA A 239 -26.27 -5.96 20.35
N LEU A 240 -26.56 -5.47 21.56
CA LEU A 240 -27.53 -6.05 22.49
C LEU A 240 -28.94 -6.00 21.90
N ALA A 241 -29.38 -4.83 21.42
CA ALA A 241 -30.68 -4.68 20.79
C ALA A 241 -30.88 -5.60 19.57
N LYS A 242 -29.79 -5.87 18.83
CA LYS A 242 -29.80 -6.82 17.69
C LYS A 242 -29.89 -8.28 18.17
N ALA A 243 -29.24 -8.62 19.28
CA ALA A 243 -29.19 -9.99 19.81
C ALA A 243 -30.48 -10.42 20.54
N LEU A 244 -31.30 -9.45 20.97
CA LEU A 244 -32.58 -9.67 21.63
C LEU A 244 -33.80 -9.71 20.67
N ARG A 245 -33.58 -9.52 19.39
CA ARG A 245 -34.59 -9.67 18.30
C ARG A 245 -34.61 -11.07 17.75
#